data_6e7a3f487b8e254470191ee0dd366d03
#
_entry.id   6e7a3f487b8e254470191ee0dd366d03
#
_cell.length_a   1.000
_cell.length_b   1.000
_cell.length_c   1.000
_cell.angle_alpha   90.00
_cell.angle_beta   90.00
_cell.angle_gamma   90.00
#
_symmetry.space_group_name_H-M   'P 1'
#
loop_
_entity.id
_entity.type
_entity.pdbx_description
1 polymer ?
#
loop_
_entity_poly.entity_id
_entity_poly.type
_entity_poly.pdbx_seq_one_letter_code
_entity_poly.pdbx_strand_id
1 'polypeptide(L)'
;MSLSRRKFLTTAAVSSTAGLVLGAPSIARAQSAESFNWRMTNAYSPGSPFYVEGPGSPTDVIAKINAMSGGRLNIQHFSSGELIPAFEGFEAVQSGTIEMNAANSYFWSGTTFAAQYFTTVPFGMSFMGHMAWLYHGGGLELWHEVYEPYGMVAFPLN
;
A
#
# COMPACT_ATOMS: atom_id res chain seq x y z
N MET A 1 33.51 18.54 -67.56
CA MET A 1 34.04 18.57 -66.19
C MET A 1 33.88 17.21 -65.57
N SER A 2 34.95 16.39 -65.52
CA SER A 2 34.86 15.03 -64.95
C SER A 2 35.09 15.09 -63.45
N LEU A 3 34.13 14.72 -62.68
CA LEU A 3 34.25 14.60 -61.24
C LEU A 3 35.16 13.41 -60.87
N SER A 4 36.28 13.68 -60.25
CA SER A 4 37.25 12.68 -59.82
C SER A 4 36.62 11.76 -58.77
N ARG A 5 36.83 10.43 -58.91
CA ARG A 5 36.38 9.39 -57.97
C ARG A 5 36.75 9.65 -56.52
N ARG A 6 37.86 10.37 -56.29
CA ARG A 6 38.29 10.77 -54.96
C ARG A 6 37.34 11.80 -54.29
N LYS A 7 36.78 12.77 -55.10
CA LYS A 7 35.84 13.74 -54.54
C LYS A 7 34.48 13.15 -54.19
N PHE A 8 34.07 12.07 -54.91
CA PHE A 8 32.84 11.35 -54.63
C PHE A 8 32.93 10.58 -53.28
N LEU A 9 34.08 9.96 -53.01
CA LEU A 9 34.29 9.20 -51.78
C LEU A 9 34.41 10.10 -50.53
N THR A 10 34.98 11.29 -50.67
CA THR A 10 35.07 12.25 -49.55
C THR A 10 33.70 12.90 -49.24
N THR A 11 32.85 13.08 -50.22
CA THR A 11 31.50 13.63 -49.99
C THR A 11 30.56 12.59 -49.40
N ALA A 12 30.71 11.30 -49.78
CA ALA A 12 29.94 10.20 -49.18
C ALA A 12 30.31 9.91 -47.75
N ALA A 13 31.57 10.09 -47.34
CA ALA A 13 32.04 9.89 -45.98
C ALA A 13 31.56 10.95 -44.98
N VAL A 14 31.30 12.17 -45.42
CA VAL A 14 30.81 13.25 -44.53
C VAL A 14 29.28 13.15 -44.34
N SER A 15 28.56 12.54 -45.30
CA SER A 15 27.09 12.40 -45.19
C SER A 15 26.68 11.21 -44.29
N SER A 16 27.57 10.24 -44.04
CA SER A 16 27.25 9.05 -43.23
C SER A 16 27.46 9.25 -41.74
N THR A 17 28.20 10.27 -41.33
CA THR A 17 28.40 10.56 -39.90
C THR A 17 27.29 11.40 -39.27
N ALA A 18 26.48 12.14 -40.04
CA ALA A 18 25.35 12.89 -39.52
C ALA A 18 24.06 12.04 -39.29
N GLY A 19 23.97 10.86 -39.93
CA GLY A 19 22.80 9.97 -39.84
C GLY A 19 22.84 8.97 -38.68
N LEU A 20 24.01 8.77 -38.04
CA LEU A 20 24.19 7.74 -37.02
C LEU A 20 23.94 8.25 -35.58
N VAL A 21 23.73 9.53 -35.39
CA VAL A 21 23.45 10.11 -34.07
C VAL A 21 21.97 10.13 -33.71
N LEU A 22 21.06 9.95 -34.68
CA LEU A 22 19.60 9.96 -34.46
C LEU A 22 19.00 8.57 -34.20
N GLY A 23 19.79 7.52 -34.24
CA GLY A 23 19.32 6.12 -34.09
C GLY A 23 19.88 5.40 -32.87
N ALA A 24 20.48 6.07 -31.90
CA ALA A 24 20.78 5.41 -30.64
C ALA A 24 19.44 5.05 -29.98
N PRO A 25 19.13 3.75 -29.76
CA PRO A 25 17.95 3.41 -28.98
C PRO A 25 18.13 4.12 -27.63
N SER A 26 17.28 5.10 -27.35
CA SER A 26 17.13 5.59 -26.01
C SER A 26 16.66 4.39 -25.19
N ILE A 27 17.62 3.70 -24.54
CA ILE A 27 17.28 2.78 -23.47
C ILE A 27 16.63 3.68 -22.42
N ALA A 28 15.30 3.80 -22.51
CA ALA A 28 14.53 4.29 -21.40
C ALA A 28 14.89 3.31 -20.26
N ARG A 29 15.84 3.71 -19.41
CA ARG A 29 15.99 3.08 -18.11
C ARG A 29 14.62 3.28 -17.46
N ALA A 30 13.80 2.23 -17.52
CA ALA A 30 12.70 2.12 -16.62
C ALA A 30 13.33 2.28 -15.25
N GLN A 31 13.19 3.45 -14.66
CA GLN A 31 13.54 3.68 -13.27
C GLN A 31 12.79 2.57 -12.55
N SER A 32 13.50 1.61 -11.97
CA SER A 32 12.89 0.54 -11.21
C SER A 32 12.05 1.24 -10.14
N ALA A 33 10.74 1.22 -10.32
CA ALA A 33 9.83 1.82 -9.34
C ALA A 33 10.13 1.14 -8.02
N GLU A 34 10.41 1.92 -7.00
CA GLU A 34 10.64 1.42 -5.66
C GLU A 34 9.51 0.46 -5.28
N SER A 35 9.87 -0.72 -4.79
CA SER A 35 8.92 -1.75 -4.40
C SER A 35 8.98 -1.99 -2.89
N PHE A 36 7.82 -2.19 -2.28
CA PHE A 36 7.64 -2.39 -0.86
C PHE A 36 7.06 -3.77 -0.61
N ASN A 37 7.65 -4.50 0.33
CA ASN A 37 7.13 -5.77 0.80
C ASN A 37 6.67 -5.59 2.25
N TRP A 38 5.38 -5.60 2.46
CA TRP A 38 4.75 -5.39 3.75
C TRP A 38 4.15 -6.69 4.28
N ARG A 39 4.11 -6.80 5.59
CA ARG A 39 3.46 -7.90 6.30
C ARG A 39 2.27 -7.32 7.05
N MET A 40 1.12 -7.94 6.89
CA MET A 40 -0.08 -7.61 7.63
C MET A 40 -0.49 -8.80 8.49
N THR A 41 -0.57 -8.59 9.79
CA THR A 41 -1.17 -9.56 10.72
C THR A 41 -2.65 -9.30 10.89
N ASN A 42 -3.38 -10.32 11.31
CA ASN A 42 -4.79 -10.24 11.65
C ASN A 42 -5.01 -10.77 13.08
N ALA A 43 -5.78 -10.06 13.89
CA ALA A 43 -6.13 -10.50 15.23
C ALA A 43 -7.05 -11.73 15.23
N TYR A 44 -7.62 -12.08 14.08
CA TYR A 44 -8.56 -13.20 13.93
C TYR A 44 -7.96 -14.30 13.06
N SER A 45 -8.38 -15.54 13.33
CA SER A 45 -8.02 -16.72 12.54
C SER A 45 -9.07 -17.05 11.49
N PRO A 46 -8.71 -17.76 10.41
CA PRO A 46 -9.68 -18.31 9.47
C PRO A 46 -10.78 -19.10 10.19
N GLY A 47 -12.01 -18.95 9.75
CA GLY A 47 -13.18 -19.53 10.39
C GLY A 47 -13.76 -18.75 11.56
N SER A 48 -13.10 -17.67 12.02
CA SER A 48 -13.71 -16.71 12.95
C SER A 48 -14.75 -15.85 12.24
N PRO A 49 -15.87 -15.49 12.89
CA PRO A 49 -16.87 -14.58 12.31
C PRO A 49 -16.30 -13.21 11.88
N PHE A 50 -15.20 -12.80 12.48
CA PHE A 50 -14.54 -11.50 12.20
C PHE A 50 -13.38 -11.60 11.22
N TYR A 51 -12.99 -12.80 10.79
CA TYR A 51 -11.92 -12.98 9.81
C TYR A 51 -12.38 -12.65 8.39
N VAL A 52 -13.62 -12.72 8.12
CA VAL A 52 -14.34 -12.47 6.84
C VAL A 52 -13.55 -12.94 5.61
N GLU A 53 -14.08 -13.95 4.93
CA GLU A 53 -13.60 -14.40 3.62
C GLU A 53 -14.56 -13.90 2.53
N GLY A 54 -14.01 -13.53 1.37
CA GLY A 54 -14.80 -13.02 0.25
C GLY A 54 -14.68 -11.53 0.00
N PRO A 55 -15.57 -10.92 -0.78
CA PRO A 55 -15.48 -9.51 -1.18
C PRO A 55 -15.41 -8.56 0.02
N GLY A 56 -14.41 -7.68 0.04
CA GLY A 56 -14.17 -6.73 1.13
C GLY A 56 -13.39 -7.29 2.32
N SER A 57 -13.07 -8.58 2.33
CA SER A 57 -12.20 -9.16 3.37
C SER A 57 -10.78 -8.58 3.32
N PRO A 58 -10.00 -8.69 4.40
CA PRO A 58 -8.60 -8.32 4.39
C PRO A 58 -7.82 -8.94 3.23
N THR A 59 -8.05 -10.21 2.94
CA THR A 59 -7.41 -10.93 1.82
C THR A 59 -7.80 -10.34 0.46
N ASP A 60 -9.08 -10.05 0.24
CA ASP A 60 -9.57 -9.44 -1.00
C ASP A 60 -9.05 -8.01 -1.18
N VAL A 61 -9.04 -7.20 -0.13
CA VAL A 61 -8.50 -5.83 -0.15
C VAL A 61 -7.01 -5.86 -0.47
N ILE A 62 -6.23 -6.73 0.16
CA ILE A 62 -4.80 -6.90 -0.12
C ILE A 62 -4.57 -7.31 -1.58
N ALA A 63 -5.32 -8.28 -2.08
CA ALA A 63 -5.20 -8.71 -3.47
C ALA A 63 -5.44 -7.55 -4.45
N LYS A 64 -6.43 -6.71 -4.17
CA LYS A 64 -6.71 -5.50 -4.96
C LYS A 64 -5.59 -4.46 -4.86
N ILE A 65 -5.06 -4.19 -3.67
CA ILE A 65 -3.95 -3.25 -3.48
C ILE A 65 -2.72 -3.74 -4.23
N ASN A 66 -2.35 -5.02 -4.08
CA ASN A 66 -1.21 -5.61 -4.78
C ASN A 66 -1.36 -5.50 -6.31
N ALA A 67 -2.55 -5.79 -6.84
CA ALA A 67 -2.85 -5.65 -8.27
C ALA A 67 -2.80 -4.20 -8.75
N MET A 68 -3.43 -3.26 -8.03
CA MET A 68 -3.47 -1.84 -8.40
C MET A 68 -2.09 -1.17 -8.32
N SER A 69 -1.21 -1.64 -7.44
CA SER A 69 0.15 -1.10 -7.31
C SER A 69 1.06 -1.46 -8.49
N GLY A 70 0.65 -2.40 -9.36
CA GLY A 70 1.48 -2.91 -10.44
C GLY A 70 2.75 -3.62 -9.96
N GLY A 71 2.70 -4.25 -8.78
CA GLY A 71 3.83 -4.94 -8.15
C GLY A 71 4.75 -4.03 -7.33
N ARG A 72 4.41 -2.75 -7.16
CA ARG A 72 5.19 -1.83 -6.32
C ARG A 72 4.96 -2.08 -4.83
N LEU A 73 3.76 -2.45 -4.44
CA LEU A 73 3.41 -2.82 -3.07
C LEU A 73 2.96 -4.27 -3.06
N ASN A 74 3.66 -5.10 -2.32
CA ASN A 74 3.34 -6.50 -2.11
C ASN A 74 3.06 -6.72 -0.62
N ILE A 75 1.80 -6.90 -0.27
CA ILE A 75 1.36 -7.14 1.10
C ILE A 75 1.12 -8.64 1.28
N GLN A 76 1.78 -9.24 2.27
CA GLN A 76 1.55 -10.62 2.70
C GLN A 76 0.65 -10.62 3.93
N HIS A 77 -0.41 -11.40 3.90
CA HIS A 77 -1.38 -11.53 5.00
C HIS A 77 -1.09 -12.76 5.83
N PHE A 78 -1.07 -12.58 7.14
CA PHE A 78 -0.86 -13.61 8.14
C PHE A 78 -2.02 -13.62 9.13
N SER A 79 -2.53 -14.79 9.43
CA SER A 79 -3.60 -14.93 10.41
C SER A 79 -3.08 -14.83 11.85
N SER A 80 -4.00 -14.79 12.79
CA SER A 80 -3.71 -14.71 14.22
C SER A 80 -2.73 -15.81 14.64
N GLY A 81 -1.66 -15.44 15.31
CA GLY A 81 -0.65 -16.34 15.86
C GLY A 81 0.39 -16.87 14.87
N GLU A 82 0.32 -16.50 13.56
CA GLU A 82 1.33 -16.93 12.58
C GLU A 82 2.65 -16.19 12.72
N LEU A 83 2.62 -14.88 12.92
CA LEU A 83 3.83 -14.05 13.10
C LEU A 83 3.98 -13.55 14.53
N ILE A 84 2.89 -13.11 15.13
CA ILE A 84 2.81 -12.53 16.47
C ILE A 84 1.55 -13.02 17.17
N PRO A 85 1.47 -12.97 18.51
CA PRO A 85 0.23 -13.20 19.25
C PRO A 85 -0.90 -12.25 18.80
N ALA A 86 -2.15 -12.71 18.88
CA ALA A 86 -3.33 -12.07 18.31
C ALA A 86 -3.50 -10.59 18.69
N PHE A 87 -3.13 -10.22 19.92
CA PHE A 87 -3.38 -8.87 20.47
C PHE A 87 -2.11 -8.01 20.59
N GLU A 88 -0.99 -8.45 20.04
CA GLU A 88 0.27 -7.68 20.02
C GLU A 88 0.45 -6.87 18.72
N GLY A 89 -0.58 -6.81 17.87
CA GLY A 89 -0.50 -6.14 16.57
C GLY A 89 -0.25 -4.63 16.66
N PHE A 90 -0.80 -3.96 17.67
CA PHE A 90 -0.60 -2.53 17.86
C PHE A 90 0.87 -2.21 18.18
N GLU A 91 1.43 -2.87 19.17
CA GLU A 91 2.81 -2.70 19.60
C GLU A 91 3.80 -3.11 18.50
N ALA A 92 3.46 -4.14 17.72
CA ALA A 92 4.30 -4.61 16.62
C ALA A 92 4.34 -3.62 15.46
N VAL A 93 3.22 -2.95 15.14
CA VAL A 93 3.19 -1.86 14.15
C VAL A 93 3.89 -0.62 14.70
N GLN A 94 3.61 -0.24 15.94
CA GLN A 94 4.25 0.91 16.58
C GLN A 94 5.77 0.79 16.61
N SER A 95 6.29 -0.41 16.88
CA SER A 95 7.73 -0.67 16.90
C SER A 95 8.35 -0.83 15.50
N GLY A 96 7.54 -0.89 14.44
CA GLY A 96 8.00 -1.17 13.09
C GLY A 96 8.39 -2.63 12.84
N THR A 97 8.02 -3.54 13.75
CA THR A 97 8.28 -4.98 13.59
C THR A 97 7.47 -5.56 12.44
N ILE A 98 6.26 -5.07 12.24
CA ILE A 98 5.39 -5.32 11.08
C ILE A 98 4.83 -4.00 10.55
N GLU A 99 4.39 -4.01 9.31
CA GLU A 99 3.94 -2.80 8.62
C GLU A 99 2.45 -2.53 8.79
N MET A 100 1.63 -3.58 8.97
CA MET A 100 0.17 -3.47 9.06
C MET A 100 -0.43 -4.47 10.03
N ASN A 101 -1.54 -4.09 10.65
CA ASN A 101 -2.35 -4.99 11.47
C ASN A 101 -3.84 -4.77 11.20
N ALA A 102 -4.59 -5.86 11.04
CA ALA A 102 -6.05 -5.85 10.92
C ALA A 102 -6.67 -6.33 12.24
N ALA A 103 -7.31 -5.42 12.95
CA ALA A 103 -7.98 -5.73 14.21
C ALA A 103 -8.95 -4.61 14.60
N ASN A 104 -9.86 -4.90 15.52
CA ASN A 104 -10.71 -3.88 16.08
C ASN A 104 -9.94 -3.02 17.09
N SER A 105 -10.02 -1.70 16.93
CA SER A 105 -9.26 -0.75 17.75
C SER A 105 -9.63 -0.78 19.24
N TYR A 106 -10.79 -1.29 19.62
CA TYR A 106 -11.16 -1.44 21.03
C TYR A 106 -10.25 -2.40 21.83
N PHE A 107 -9.49 -3.27 21.15
CA PHE A 107 -8.53 -4.14 21.83
C PHE A 107 -7.45 -3.34 22.57
N TRP A 108 -7.16 -2.14 22.12
CA TRP A 108 -6.14 -1.26 22.71
C TRP A 108 -6.73 -0.10 23.51
N SER A 109 -7.96 -0.24 24.01
CA SER A 109 -8.58 0.76 24.87
C SER A 109 -7.81 1.02 26.18
N GLY A 110 -6.97 0.06 26.62
CA GLY A 110 -6.04 0.24 27.73
C GLY A 110 -4.82 1.10 27.41
N THR A 111 -4.40 1.12 26.14
CA THR A 111 -3.26 1.93 25.66
C THR A 111 -3.75 3.31 25.20
N THR A 112 -4.82 3.36 24.45
CA THR A 112 -5.49 4.59 24.03
C THR A 112 -7.00 4.46 24.19
N PHE A 113 -7.54 5.09 25.21
CA PHE A 113 -8.95 4.95 25.58
C PHE A 113 -9.90 5.38 24.45
N ALA A 114 -9.52 6.38 23.66
CA ALA A 114 -10.34 6.89 22.57
C ALA A 114 -10.50 5.88 21.40
N ALA A 115 -9.59 4.91 21.27
CA ALA A 115 -9.61 3.95 20.14
C ALA A 115 -10.92 3.15 20.05
N GLN A 116 -11.56 2.87 21.16
CA GLN A 116 -12.82 2.11 21.20
C GLN A 116 -13.99 2.81 20.52
N TYR A 117 -13.96 4.13 20.36
CA TYR A 117 -15.05 4.90 19.75
C TYR A 117 -15.06 4.84 18.21
N PHE A 118 -13.99 4.38 17.61
CA PHE A 118 -13.86 4.21 16.14
C PHE A 118 -14.31 2.82 15.65
N THR A 119 -14.91 2.03 16.53
CA THR A 119 -15.50 0.73 16.23
C THR A 119 -16.97 0.69 16.65
N THR A 120 -17.54 -0.49 16.77
CA THR A 120 -18.92 -0.66 17.18
C THR A 120 -19.11 -0.30 18.65
N VAL A 121 -19.85 0.76 18.91
CA VAL A 121 -20.29 1.15 20.27
C VAL A 121 -21.70 0.61 20.50
N PRO A 122 -21.95 -0.17 21.57
CA PRO A 122 -23.29 -0.63 21.90
C PRO A 122 -24.28 0.53 22.00
N PHE A 123 -25.43 0.39 21.36
CA PHE A 123 -26.47 1.43 21.25
C PHE A 123 -26.03 2.73 20.55
N GLY A 124 -24.88 2.72 19.90
CA GLY A 124 -24.34 3.83 19.12
C GLY A 124 -24.99 3.96 17.73
N MET A 125 -24.23 4.48 16.80
CA MET A 125 -24.68 4.67 15.41
C MET A 125 -24.89 3.30 14.71
N SER A 126 -25.83 3.28 13.76
CA SER A 126 -25.92 2.15 12.82
C SER A 126 -24.63 2.06 11.99
N PHE A 127 -24.37 0.91 11.35
CA PHE A 127 -23.23 0.75 10.46
C PHE A 127 -23.12 1.88 9.41
N MET A 128 -24.21 2.19 8.72
CA MET A 128 -24.22 3.28 7.72
C MET A 128 -23.98 4.66 8.35
N GLY A 129 -24.53 4.90 9.55
CA GLY A 129 -24.28 6.14 10.29
C GLY A 129 -22.82 6.27 10.72
N HIS A 130 -22.22 5.17 11.17
CA HIS A 130 -20.83 5.14 11.57
C HIS A 130 -19.89 5.37 10.38
N MET A 131 -20.14 4.72 9.23
CA MET A 131 -19.39 4.94 8.00
C MET A 131 -19.53 6.38 7.48
N ALA A 132 -20.75 6.94 7.53
CA ALA A 132 -20.96 8.35 7.16
C ALA A 132 -20.20 9.31 8.09
N TRP A 133 -20.19 9.03 9.38
CA TRP A 133 -19.40 9.81 10.35
C TRP A 133 -17.89 9.69 10.07
N LEU A 134 -17.38 8.49 9.86
CA LEU A 134 -15.95 8.29 9.56
C LEU A 134 -15.53 9.06 8.31
N TYR A 135 -16.27 8.95 7.20
CA TYR A 135 -15.84 9.50 5.92
C TYR A 135 -16.27 10.96 5.66
N HIS A 136 -17.31 11.45 6.35
CA HIS A 136 -17.90 12.76 6.07
C HIS A 136 -18.16 13.60 7.34
N GLY A 137 -18.00 13.02 8.51
CA GLY A 137 -18.28 13.67 9.79
C GLY A 137 -17.06 13.95 10.64
N GLY A 138 -15.84 13.82 10.08
CA GLY A 138 -14.58 14.08 10.80
C GLY A 138 -14.08 12.91 11.64
N GLY A 139 -14.75 11.74 11.60
CA GLY A 139 -14.38 10.61 12.44
C GLY A 139 -13.03 10.01 12.07
N LEU A 140 -12.68 9.99 10.78
CA LEU A 140 -11.40 9.46 10.32
C LEU A 140 -10.23 10.36 10.71
N GLU A 141 -10.41 11.67 10.62
CA GLU A 141 -9.44 12.67 11.07
C GLU A 141 -9.17 12.55 12.58
N LEU A 142 -10.23 12.43 13.37
CA LEU A 142 -10.10 12.19 14.83
C LEU A 142 -9.38 10.87 15.12
N TRP A 143 -9.66 9.82 14.34
CA TRP A 143 -8.96 8.55 14.53
C TRP A 143 -7.46 8.67 14.22
N HIS A 144 -7.10 9.41 13.18
CA HIS A 144 -5.72 9.69 12.86
C HIS A 144 -5.03 10.50 13.99
N GLU A 145 -5.67 11.54 14.51
CA GLU A 145 -5.15 12.32 15.65
C GLU A 145 -4.87 11.44 16.88
N VAL A 146 -5.76 10.50 17.18
CA VAL A 146 -5.58 9.56 18.30
C VAL A 146 -4.41 8.62 18.08
N TYR A 147 -4.10 8.25 16.81
CA TYR A 147 -3.04 7.30 16.47
C TYR A 147 -1.71 7.98 16.10
N GLU A 148 -1.71 9.27 15.83
CA GLU A 148 -0.49 10.05 15.50
C GLU A 148 0.63 9.91 16.54
N PRO A 149 0.37 9.98 17.89
CA PRO A 149 1.42 9.82 18.91
C PRO A 149 2.11 8.45 18.87
N TYR A 150 1.49 7.45 18.23
CA TYR A 150 2.03 6.11 18.08
C TYR A 150 2.67 5.89 16.70
N GLY A 151 2.72 6.91 15.83
CA GLY A 151 3.27 6.83 14.49
C GLY A 151 2.45 5.96 13.52
N MET A 152 1.14 5.83 13.76
CA MET A 152 0.25 4.96 13.02
C MET A 152 -0.85 5.73 12.30
N VAL A 153 -1.34 5.15 11.20
CA VAL A 153 -2.50 5.63 10.44
C VAL A 153 -3.55 4.52 10.41
N ALA A 154 -4.79 4.88 10.76
CA ALA A 154 -5.90 3.95 10.78
C ALA A 154 -6.73 4.04 9.48
N PHE A 155 -7.24 2.89 9.04
CA PHE A 155 -8.18 2.79 7.93
C PHE A 155 -9.33 1.88 8.34
N PRO A 156 -10.60 2.27 8.09
CA PRO A 156 -11.72 1.37 8.30
C PRO A 156 -11.61 0.19 7.35
N LEU A 157 -11.72 -0.99 7.90
CA LEU A 157 -11.82 -2.23 7.16
C LEU A 157 -13.17 -2.84 7.53
N ASN A 158 -14.11 -2.89 6.58
CA ASN A 158 -15.52 -3.36 6.70
C ASN A 158 -16.02 -3.74 8.10
#